data_9c70d2240cc360edf1fa0cba62d810d5
#
_entry.id   9c70d2240cc360edf1fa0cba62d810d5
#
_cell.length_a   1.000
_cell.length_b   1.000
_cell.length_c   1.000
_cell.angle_alpha   90.00
_cell.angle_beta   90.00
_cell.angle_gamma   90.00
#
_symmetry.space_group_name_H-M   'P 1'
#
loop_
_entity.id
_entity.type
_entity.pdbx_description
1 polymer ?
#
loop_
_entity_poly.entity_id
_entity_poly.type
_entity_poly.pdbx_seq_one_letter_code
_entity_poly.pdbx_strand_id
1 'polypeptide(L)'
;MLKDSQVDLCGRTDFTRTAPLLARDEAFSFACAGCGGCCRGREDIVLSGYDLWRIAARLRLPPQIVARGYCRSNIGRVSHLPVLRLAPVKENRNNCPFLTENHCAIHEAEPLVCALYPLAQEISRAGEVHYFLQPTGCGGLSLIHISEP
;
A
#
# COMPACT_ATOMS: atom_id res chain seq x y z
N MET A 1 1.61 -7.58 32.40
CA MET A 1 2.13 -8.40 31.29
C MET A 1 1.58 -7.82 30.00
N LEU A 2 2.34 -6.93 29.38
CA LEU A 2 2.03 -6.39 28.06
C LEU A 2 2.34 -7.50 27.07
N LYS A 3 1.33 -7.98 26.35
CA LYS A 3 1.52 -8.89 25.22
C LYS A 3 2.36 -8.15 24.19
N ASP A 4 3.52 -8.72 23.85
CA ASP A 4 4.35 -8.29 22.75
C ASP A 4 3.48 -8.22 21.49
N SER A 5 3.11 -7.01 21.12
CA SER A 5 2.58 -6.73 19.79
C SER A 5 3.73 -6.99 18.84
N GLN A 6 3.78 -8.17 18.26
CA GLN A 6 4.73 -8.50 17.22
C GLN A 6 4.47 -7.57 16.03
N VAL A 7 5.24 -6.51 16.01
CA VAL A 7 5.30 -5.58 14.89
C VAL A 7 6.05 -6.29 13.77
N ASP A 8 5.51 -6.29 12.57
CA ASP A 8 6.20 -6.88 11.42
C ASP A 8 7.55 -6.18 11.18
N LEU A 9 8.36 -6.79 10.35
CA LEU A 9 9.70 -6.33 10.00
C LEU A 9 9.73 -4.94 9.33
N CYS A 10 8.57 -4.37 9.12
CA CYS A 10 8.32 -3.04 8.55
C CYS A 10 7.76 -2.04 9.58
N GLY A 11 7.59 -2.45 10.85
CA GLY A 11 7.03 -1.60 11.91
C GLY A 11 5.52 -1.58 11.97
N ARG A 12 4.83 -2.53 11.32
CA ARG A 12 3.38 -2.70 11.35
C ARG A 12 2.97 -3.80 12.31
N THR A 13 1.79 -3.65 12.86
CA THR A 13 1.05 -4.79 13.40
C THR A 13 0.84 -5.79 12.27
N ASP A 14 1.27 -7.03 12.49
CA ASP A 14 1.14 -8.11 11.51
C ASP A 14 -0.35 -8.47 11.32
N PHE A 15 -1.04 -7.66 10.51
CA PHE A 15 -2.45 -7.89 10.22
C PHE A 15 -2.65 -9.15 9.34
N THR A 16 -1.57 -9.64 8.69
CA THR A 16 -1.65 -10.83 7.84
C THR A 16 -2.01 -12.08 8.64
N ARG A 17 -1.75 -12.08 9.95
CA ARG A 17 -2.13 -13.17 10.86
C ARG A 17 -3.60 -13.17 11.26
N THR A 18 -4.26 -12.03 11.18
CA THR A 18 -5.65 -11.84 11.63
C THR A 18 -6.59 -11.45 10.50
N ALA A 19 -6.05 -11.00 9.38
CA ALA A 19 -6.86 -10.65 8.21
C ALA A 19 -7.40 -11.92 7.53
N PRO A 20 -8.63 -11.88 7.04
CA PRO A 20 -9.19 -13.01 6.29
C PRO A 20 -8.37 -13.25 5.03
N LEU A 21 -7.96 -14.50 4.85
CA LEU A 21 -7.29 -14.96 3.65
C LEU A 21 -8.35 -15.13 2.56
N LEU A 22 -8.09 -14.56 1.40
CA LEU A 22 -8.96 -14.73 0.25
C LEU A 22 -8.48 -15.90 -0.60
N ALA A 23 -9.39 -16.78 -1.00
CA ALA A 23 -9.10 -17.81 -1.97
C ALA A 23 -8.79 -17.16 -3.33
N ARG A 24 -7.98 -17.83 -4.14
CA ARG A 24 -7.51 -17.29 -5.42
C ARG A 24 -8.63 -16.96 -6.41
N ASP A 25 -9.73 -17.69 -6.30
CA ASP A 25 -10.94 -17.56 -7.13
C ASP A 25 -12.11 -16.89 -6.39
N GLU A 26 -11.86 -16.41 -5.17
CA GLU A 26 -12.87 -15.72 -4.38
C GLU A 26 -13.10 -14.31 -4.94
N ALA A 27 -14.34 -14.03 -5.29
CA ALA A 27 -14.75 -12.72 -5.75
C ALA A 27 -15.15 -11.84 -4.56
N PHE A 28 -14.68 -10.60 -4.57
CA PHE A 28 -15.17 -9.57 -3.63
C PHE A 28 -15.57 -8.33 -4.42
N SER A 29 -16.48 -7.57 -3.86
CA SER A 29 -16.97 -6.35 -4.48
C SER A 29 -16.28 -5.14 -3.88
N PHE A 30 -15.64 -4.34 -4.73
CA PHE A 30 -14.99 -3.10 -4.34
C PHE A 30 -15.24 -2.03 -5.40
N ALA A 31 -15.65 -0.85 -4.95
CA ALA A 31 -15.73 0.33 -5.81
C ALA A 31 -15.04 1.50 -5.12
N CYS A 32 -14.02 2.03 -5.74
CA CYS A 32 -13.30 3.19 -5.21
C CYS A 32 -14.25 4.39 -5.13
N ALA A 33 -14.48 4.89 -3.92
CA ALA A 33 -15.31 6.08 -3.66
C ALA A 33 -14.52 7.40 -3.81
N GLY A 34 -13.24 7.35 -4.18
CA GLY A 34 -12.39 8.54 -4.28
C GLY A 34 -12.20 9.28 -2.96
N CYS A 35 -12.32 8.59 -1.82
CA CYS A 35 -12.26 9.23 -0.50
C CYS A 35 -10.84 9.61 -0.05
N GLY A 36 -9.80 9.16 -0.76
CA GLY A 36 -8.40 9.39 -0.41
C GLY A 36 -7.93 8.67 0.86
N GLY A 37 -8.74 7.78 1.43
CA GLY A 37 -8.39 7.07 2.66
C GLY A 37 -7.12 6.23 2.54
N CYS A 38 -6.89 5.63 1.38
CA CYS A 38 -5.67 4.85 1.08
C CYS A 38 -4.39 5.70 0.94
N CYS A 39 -4.51 7.03 0.91
CA CYS A 39 -3.39 7.98 0.80
C CYS A 39 -3.10 8.71 2.11
N ARG A 40 -3.93 8.55 3.14
CA ARG A 40 -3.80 9.27 4.40
C ARG A 40 -3.10 8.47 5.47
N GLY A 41 -2.15 9.13 6.15
CA GLY A 41 -1.42 8.51 7.26
C GLY A 41 -0.63 7.26 6.88
N ARG A 42 -0.18 7.14 5.64
CA ARG A 42 0.51 5.95 5.11
C ARG A 42 2.01 6.18 5.03
N GLU A 43 2.76 5.37 5.77
CA GLU A 43 4.22 5.38 5.75
C GLU A 43 4.83 4.15 5.06
N ASP A 44 3.98 3.33 4.50
CA ASP A 44 4.26 1.95 4.14
C ASP A 44 4.16 1.65 2.64
N ILE A 45 4.06 2.68 1.81
CA ILE A 45 3.93 2.51 0.36
C ILE A 45 5.31 2.20 -0.22
N VAL A 46 5.59 0.91 -0.35
CA VAL A 46 6.82 0.38 -0.94
C VAL A 46 6.75 0.48 -2.45
N LEU A 47 7.84 0.89 -3.06
CA LEU A 47 7.98 1.00 -4.50
C LEU A 47 8.94 -0.05 -5.03
N SER A 48 8.54 -0.71 -6.10
CA SER A 48 9.46 -1.43 -6.99
C SER A 48 10.18 -0.45 -7.93
N GLY A 49 11.24 -0.91 -8.59
CA GLY A 49 11.91 -0.11 -9.64
C GLY A 49 10.95 0.23 -10.79
N TYR A 50 10.00 -0.65 -11.09
CA TYR A 50 8.98 -0.41 -12.11
C TYR A 50 7.98 0.66 -11.69
N ASP A 51 7.54 0.66 -10.42
CA ASP A 51 6.69 1.71 -9.89
C ASP A 51 7.37 3.07 -9.97
N LEU A 52 8.64 3.15 -9.56
CA LEU A 52 9.43 4.38 -9.65
C LEU A 52 9.52 4.90 -11.09
N TRP A 53 9.76 4.00 -12.03
CA TRP A 53 9.81 4.35 -13.45
C TRP A 53 8.47 4.88 -13.97
N ARG A 54 7.35 4.23 -13.63
CA ARG A 54 6.01 4.68 -14.02
C ARG A 54 5.68 6.07 -13.47
N ILE A 55 5.96 6.29 -12.19
CA ILE A 55 5.78 7.60 -11.54
C ILE A 55 6.64 8.67 -12.23
N ALA A 56 7.90 8.36 -12.49
CA ALA A 56 8.82 9.26 -13.17
C ALA A 56 8.33 9.64 -14.56
N ALA A 57 7.87 8.66 -15.34
CA ALA A 57 7.30 8.89 -16.65
C ALA A 57 6.04 9.77 -16.59
N ARG A 58 5.16 9.52 -15.61
CA ARG A 58 3.92 10.32 -15.41
C ARG A 58 4.22 11.78 -15.03
N LEU A 59 5.23 11.98 -14.19
CA LEU A 59 5.67 13.30 -13.76
C LEU A 59 6.59 14.00 -14.78
N ARG A 60 7.03 13.28 -15.81
CA ARG A 60 8.04 13.75 -16.79
C ARG A 60 9.33 14.20 -16.12
N LEU A 61 9.76 13.45 -15.11
CA LEU A 61 10.98 13.68 -14.35
C LEU A 61 11.91 12.46 -14.45
N PRO A 62 13.22 12.66 -14.35
CA PRO A 62 14.14 11.53 -14.19
C PRO A 62 13.83 10.73 -12.93
N PRO A 63 13.94 9.39 -12.94
CA PRO A 63 13.67 8.55 -11.77
C PRO A 63 14.47 8.94 -10.53
N GLN A 64 15.70 9.40 -10.71
CA GLN A 64 16.57 9.87 -9.62
C GLN A 64 16.01 11.10 -8.92
N ILE A 65 15.36 11.99 -9.66
CA ILE A 65 14.72 13.20 -9.11
C ILE A 65 13.47 12.79 -8.31
N VAL A 66 12.68 11.87 -8.84
CA VAL A 66 11.51 11.33 -8.12
C VAL A 66 11.94 10.62 -6.83
N ALA A 67 12.97 9.77 -6.90
CA ALA A 67 13.50 9.07 -5.74
C ALA A 67 13.98 10.03 -4.65
N ARG A 68 14.65 11.12 -5.01
CA ARG A 68 15.15 12.11 -4.05
C ARG A 68 14.08 13.03 -3.49
N GLY A 69 13.11 13.41 -4.32
CA GLY A 69 12.08 14.41 -3.94
C GLY A 69 10.86 13.81 -3.24
N TYR A 70 10.48 12.58 -3.58
CA TYR A 70 9.22 11.97 -3.14
C TYR A 70 9.39 10.68 -2.36
N CYS A 71 10.61 10.17 -2.23
CA CYS A 71 10.86 8.88 -1.61
C CYS A 71 11.87 8.95 -0.48
N ARG A 72 11.86 7.94 0.35
CA ARG A 72 12.90 7.63 1.32
C ARG A 72 13.34 6.18 1.15
N SER A 73 14.61 5.91 1.42
CA SER A 73 15.15 4.56 1.41
C SER A 73 15.55 4.11 2.81
N ASN A 74 15.40 2.84 3.06
CA ASN A 74 15.89 2.19 4.27
C ASN A 74 16.34 0.77 3.91
N ILE A 75 17.13 0.16 4.77
CA ILE A 75 17.49 -1.25 4.62
C ILE A 75 16.40 -2.11 5.23
N GLY A 76 15.86 -3.03 4.45
CA GLY A 76 14.87 -3.99 4.93
C GLY A 76 15.45 -4.88 6.03
N ARG A 77 14.73 -5.03 7.13
CA ARG A 77 15.24 -5.75 8.33
C ARG A 77 15.45 -7.24 8.08
N VAL A 78 14.71 -7.83 7.17
CA VAL A 78 14.82 -9.26 6.83
C VAL A 78 15.60 -9.48 5.55
N SER A 79 15.29 -8.71 4.51
CA SER A 79 15.95 -8.87 3.23
C SER A 79 17.38 -8.34 3.22
N HIS A 80 17.71 -7.41 4.14
CA HIS A 80 18.96 -6.65 4.15
C HIS A 80 19.23 -5.90 2.84
N LEU A 81 18.20 -5.74 2.01
CA LEU A 81 18.26 -5.02 0.74
C LEU A 81 17.68 -3.60 0.89
N PRO A 82 18.12 -2.66 0.04
CA PRO A 82 17.50 -1.35 -0.01
C PRO A 82 16.01 -1.44 -0.39
N VAL A 83 15.17 -0.77 0.38
CA VAL A 83 13.74 -0.65 0.15
C VAL A 83 13.41 0.81 -0.06
N LEU A 84 12.77 1.11 -1.17
CA LEU A 84 12.31 2.46 -1.50
C LEU A 84 10.82 2.59 -1.12
N ARG A 85 10.45 3.70 -0.50
CA ARG A 85 9.08 4.01 -0.10
C ARG A 85 8.73 5.44 -0.44
N LEU A 86 7.46 5.72 -0.66
CA LEU A 86 6.99 7.11 -0.69
C LEU A 86 7.23 7.76 0.68
N ALA A 87 7.75 9.00 0.64
CA ALA A 87 7.96 9.81 1.83
C ALA A 87 6.66 10.57 2.14
N PRO A 88 5.98 10.30 3.26
CA PRO A 88 4.80 11.05 3.63
C PRO A 88 5.16 12.51 3.96
N VAL A 89 4.24 13.40 3.66
CA VAL A 89 4.39 14.84 3.95
C VAL A 89 4.01 15.08 5.41
N LYS A 90 5.01 15.32 6.27
CA LYS A 90 4.80 15.48 7.72
C LYS A 90 3.89 16.66 8.05
N GLU A 91 4.06 17.76 7.33
CA GLU A 91 3.26 18.98 7.48
C GLU A 91 1.79 18.77 7.09
N ASN A 92 1.52 17.74 6.30
CA ASN A 92 0.18 17.35 5.87
C ASN A 92 -0.25 16.01 6.51
N ARG A 93 -0.12 15.89 7.84
CA ARG A 93 -0.59 14.74 8.63
C ARG A 93 -0.07 13.38 8.14
N ASN A 94 1.14 13.32 7.64
CA ASN A 94 1.75 12.13 7.05
C ASN A 94 0.96 11.57 5.85
N ASN A 95 0.32 12.43 5.09
CA ASN A 95 -0.35 12.01 3.86
C ASN A 95 0.65 11.71 2.74
N CYS A 96 0.21 10.89 1.79
CA CYS A 96 0.96 10.63 0.57
C CYS A 96 1.27 11.95 -0.17
N PRO A 97 2.50 12.13 -0.70
CA PRO A 97 2.87 13.36 -1.42
C PRO A 97 2.04 13.61 -2.69
N PHE A 98 1.37 12.58 -3.20
CA PHE A 98 0.52 12.67 -4.40
C PHE A 98 -0.98 12.79 -4.09
N LEU A 99 -1.35 12.89 -2.82
CA LEU A 99 -2.73 13.16 -2.44
C LEU A 99 -3.05 14.63 -2.71
N THR A 100 -3.97 14.86 -3.62
CA THR A 100 -4.50 16.19 -3.95
C THR A 100 -5.96 16.23 -3.59
N GLU A 101 -6.33 17.06 -2.62
CA GLU A 101 -7.69 17.11 -2.05
C GLU A 101 -8.15 15.73 -1.55
N ASN A 102 -8.84 14.95 -2.36
CA ASN A 102 -9.32 13.62 -2.04
C ASN A 102 -8.95 12.55 -3.08
N HIS A 103 -8.10 12.85 -4.03
CA HIS A 103 -7.72 11.90 -5.09
C HIS A 103 -6.21 11.82 -5.30
N CYS A 104 -5.78 10.75 -5.93
CA CYS A 104 -4.37 10.53 -6.26
C CYS A 104 -4.00 11.27 -7.56
N ALA A 105 -3.04 12.20 -7.48
CA ALA A 105 -2.56 12.93 -8.65
C ALA A 105 -1.83 12.05 -9.69
N ILE A 106 -1.38 10.88 -9.26
CA ILE A 106 -0.70 9.89 -10.11
C ILE A 106 -1.50 8.60 -10.26
N HIS A 107 -2.82 8.64 -10.17
CA HIS A 107 -3.67 7.44 -10.15
C HIS A 107 -3.39 6.48 -11.32
N GLU A 108 -3.14 6.98 -12.51
CA GLU A 108 -2.80 6.18 -13.69
C GLU A 108 -1.42 5.48 -13.58
N ALA A 109 -0.55 5.97 -12.72
CA ALA A 109 0.80 5.45 -12.47
C ALA A 109 0.99 5.06 -11.00
N GLU A 110 -0.09 4.81 -10.28
CA GLU A 110 -0.04 4.44 -8.87
C GLU A 110 0.81 3.18 -8.64
N PRO A 111 1.52 3.09 -7.51
CA PRO A 111 2.27 1.90 -7.15
C PRO A 111 1.40 0.66 -7.05
N LEU A 112 1.98 -0.52 -7.29
CA LEU A 112 1.26 -1.80 -7.20
C LEU A 112 0.51 -1.96 -5.88
N VAL A 113 1.12 -1.58 -4.76
CA VAL A 113 0.49 -1.66 -3.44
C VAL A 113 -0.74 -0.76 -3.31
N CYS A 114 -0.81 0.33 -4.06
CA CYS A 114 -1.98 1.20 -4.12
C CYS A 114 -3.05 0.62 -5.06
N ALA A 115 -2.63 0.11 -6.23
CA ALA A 115 -3.51 -0.51 -7.21
C ALA A 115 -4.19 -1.77 -6.67
N LEU A 116 -3.52 -2.53 -5.81
CA LEU A 116 -4.09 -3.70 -5.15
C LEU A 116 -5.06 -3.34 -4.01
N TYR A 117 -4.99 -2.12 -3.46
CA TYR A 117 -5.84 -1.76 -2.34
C TYR A 117 -7.33 -1.98 -2.66
N PRO A 118 -8.11 -2.60 -1.81
CA PRO A 118 -7.85 -2.93 -0.39
C PRO A 118 -7.19 -4.28 -0.12
N LEU A 119 -6.68 -4.93 -1.14
CA LEU A 119 -5.95 -6.18 -0.96
C LEU A 119 -4.51 -5.92 -0.52
N ALA A 120 -3.98 -6.83 0.27
CA ALA A 120 -2.56 -7.02 0.48
C ALA A 120 -2.11 -8.34 -0.12
N GLN A 121 -0.87 -8.41 -0.54
CA GLN A 121 -0.26 -9.59 -1.13
C GLN A 121 0.95 -9.99 -0.30
N GLU A 122 1.07 -11.26 -0.04
CA GLU A 122 2.25 -11.88 0.55
C GLU A 122 2.76 -13.00 -0.37
N ILE A 123 4.07 -13.10 -0.48
CA ILE A 123 4.71 -14.20 -1.19
C ILE A 123 5.45 -15.03 -0.15
N SER A 124 5.08 -16.30 -0.01
CA SER A 124 5.73 -17.24 0.90
C SER A 124 7.17 -17.56 0.42
N ARG A 125 7.96 -18.17 1.30
CA ARG A 125 9.30 -18.66 0.92
C ARG A 125 9.26 -19.75 -0.17
N ALA A 126 8.12 -20.44 -0.30
CA ALA A 126 7.89 -21.43 -1.35
C ALA A 126 7.44 -20.79 -2.69
N GLY A 127 7.27 -19.46 -2.73
CA GLY A 127 6.81 -18.74 -3.92
C GLY A 127 5.28 -18.73 -4.07
N GLU A 128 4.54 -19.17 -3.06
CA GLU A 128 3.08 -19.13 -3.06
C GLU A 128 2.59 -17.71 -2.79
N VAL A 129 1.61 -17.28 -3.53
CA VAL A 129 1.01 -15.95 -3.41
C VAL A 129 -0.30 -16.05 -2.62
N HIS A 130 -0.37 -15.29 -1.54
CA HIS A 130 -1.55 -15.18 -0.70
C HIS A 130 -2.09 -13.74 -0.74
N TYR A 131 -3.41 -13.60 -0.79
CA TYR A 131 -4.09 -12.32 -0.76
C TYR A 131 -4.89 -12.19 0.52
N PHE A 132 -4.90 -10.98 1.07
CA PHE A 132 -5.61 -10.63 2.30
C PHE A 132 -6.43 -9.38 2.07
N LEU A 133 -7.60 -9.32 2.70
CA LEU A 133 -8.35 -8.09 2.76
C LEU A 133 -7.82 -7.22 3.90
N GLN A 134 -7.28 -6.04 3.57
CA GLN A 134 -6.75 -5.13 4.58
C GLN A 134 -7.89 -4.57 5.46
N PRO A 135 -7.68 -4.46 6.79
CA PRO A 135 -8.61 -3.72 7.62
C PRO A 135 -8.57 -2.25 7.20
N THR A 136 -9.69 -1.74 6.76
CA THR A 136 -9.77 -0.37 6.23
C THR A 136 -11.10 0.26 6.56
N GLY A 137 -11.07 1.58 6.79
CA GLY A 137 -12.26 2.43 6.89
C GLY A 137 -12.73 2.99 5.54
N CYS A 138 -12.24 2.43 4.42
CA CYS A 138 -12.62 2.88 3.09
C CYS A 138 -14.11 2.61 2.83
N GLY A 139 -14.86 3.65 2.47
CA GLY A 139 -16.27 3.54 2.12
C GLY A 139 -16.56 2.63 0.92
N GLY A 140 -15.56 2.36 0.08
CA GLY A 140 -15.67 1.42 -1.04
C GLY A 140 -15.87 -0.04 -0.64
N LEU A 141 -15.47 -0.41 0.58
CA LEU A 141 -15.67 -1.75 1.14
C LEU A 141 -17.02 -1.93 1.85
N SER A 142 -17.66 -0.86 2.28
CA SER A 142 -18.99 -0.94 2.91
C SER A 142 -20.09 -1.40 1.96
N LEU A 143 -19.77 -1.50 0.68
CA LEU A 143 -20.66 -2.04 -0.35
C LEU A 143 -20.54 -3.56 -0.54
N ILE A 144 -19.69 -4.23 0.24
CA ILE A 144 -19.62 -5.70 0.26
C ILE A 144 -20.78 -6.22 1.11
N HIS A 145 -21.97 -6.16 0.58
CA HIS A 145 -23.01 -7.07 0.98
C HIS A 145 -22.81 -8.34 0.15
N ILE A 146 -22.24 -9.35 0.78
CA ILE A 146 -22.39 -10.72 0.31
C ILE A 146 -23.90 -10.99 0.41
N SER A 147 -24.59 -10.88 -0.70
CA SER A 147 -25.91 -11.44 -0.81
C SER A 147 -25.69 -12.94 -0.78
N GLU A 148 -25.94 -13.55 0.36
CA GLU A 148 -26.11 -15.00 0.40
C GLU A 148 -27.22 -15.39 -0.57
N PRO A 149 -27.04 -16.53 -1.30
CA PRO A 149 -28.06 -17.04 -2.23
C PRO A 149 -29.33 -17.48 -1.52
#